data_f53fde7ae8c75b8509db097e91e81482
#
_entry.id   f53fde7ae8c75b8509db097e91e81482
#
_cell.length_a   1.000
_cell.length_b   1.000
_cell.length_c   1.000
_cell.angle_alpha   90.00
_cell.angle_beta   90.00
_cell.angle_gamma   90.00
#
_symmetry.space_group_name_H-M   'P 1'
#
loop_
_entity.id
_entity.type
_entity.pdbx_description
1 polymer ?
#
loop_
_entity_poly.entity_id
_entity_poly.type
_entity_poly.pdbx_seq_one_letter_code
_entity_poly.pdbx_strand_id
1 'polypeptide(L)'
;TEKDGTDTFYPDTNPLEQVQMVLICPNGHISDIPWDKYFALKLAAQKAGRRLTGEDYRDLFDVKADTCNDGQAHKLQWLPSRNNPDSYGTLKCSNPSCGESVSLEGIMNIRPRCQGEKPWVGDPQNNRHAKEECDQTMRWALVTSNSVYYAESFNSLYIPNELMGIQLNAQLNNVLNSLVEKQNRWENNNQNNNDFFEGYLFPTIVSDEVDEIW
;
A
#
# COMPACT_ATOMS: atom_id res chain seq x y z
N THR A 1 -44.85 -15.23 -27.63
CA THR A 1 -43.56 -15.23 -26.95
C THR A 1 -43.21 -16.68 -26.69
N GLU A 2 -42.49 -17.29 -27.65
CA GLU A 2 -41.88 -18.58 -27.49
C GLU A 2 -40.80 -18.51 -26.41
N LYS A 3 -40.97 -19.29 -25.36
CA LYS A 3 -39.93 -19.61 -24.43
C LYS A 3 -39.01 -20.61 -25.10
N ASP A 4 -37.85 -20.14 -25.54
CA ASP A 4 -36.76 -21.00 -25.94
C ASP A 4 -36.28 -21.72 -24.69
N GLY A 5 -36.40 -23.06 -24.67
CA GLY A 5 -36.22 -23.92 -23.50
C GLY A 5 -34.78 -24.24 -23.16
N THR A 6 -33.87 -23.31 -23.36
CA THR A 6 -32.52 -23.38 -22.81
C THR A 6 -32.40 -22.42 -21.62
N ASP A 7 -32.93 -22.85 -20.47
CA ASP A 7 -32.53 -22.28 -19.19
C ASP A 7 -31.01 -22.56 -19.03
N THR A 8 -30.20 -21.73 -19.64
CA THR A 8 -28.80 -21.61 -19.25
C THR A 8 -28.81 -21.00 -17.86
N PHE A 9 -28.72 -21.86 -16.86
CA PHE A 9 -28.51 -21.48 -15.48
C PHE A 9 -27.14 -20.77 -15.43
N TYR A 10 -27.15 -19.46 -15.54
CA TYR A 10 -26.02 -18.64 -15.13
C TYR A 10 -26.05 -18.65 -13.61
N PRO A 11 -25.11 -19.35 -12.95
CA PRO A 11 -24.98 -19.20 -11.51
C PRO A 11 -24.82 -17.71 -11.23
N ASP A 12 -25.55 -17.18 -10.25
CA ASP A 12 -25.38 -15.81 -9.78
C ASP A 12 -23.89 -15.60 -9.48
N THR A 13 -23.17 -15.14 -10.47
CA THR A 13 -21.77 -14.78 -10.35
C THR A 13 -21.74 -13.43 -9.67
N ASN A 14 -21.77 -13.44 -8.35
CA ASN A 14 -21.43 -12.23 -7.61
C ASN A 14 -20.01 -11.83 -8.03
N PRO A 15 -19.83 -10.63 -8.60
CA PRO A 15 -18.49 -10.18 -8.98
C PRO A 15 -17.62 -10.18 -7.73
N LEU A 16 -16.46 -10.81 -7.85
CA LEU A 16 -15.47 -10.77 -6.78
C LEU A 16 -14.90 -9.35 -6.73
N GLU A 17 -15.04 -8.69 -5.60
CA GLU A 17 -14.39 -7.41 -5.35
C GLU A 17 -13.03 -7.65 -4.70
N GLN A 18 -12.03 -6.91 -5.17
CA GLN A 18 -10.71 -6.96 -4.58
C GLN A 18 -10.74 -6.38 -3.17
N VAL A 19 -10.20 -7.09 -2.21
CA VAL A 19 -9.96 -6.56 -0.86
C VAL A 19 -8.84 -5.51 -0.94
N GLN A 20 -9.18 -4.27 -0.62
CA GLN A 20 -8.26 -3.14 -0.75
C GLN A 20 -7.37 -2.95 0.50
N MET A 21 -7.11 -3.99 1.24
CA MET A 21 -6.35 -3.95 2.50
C MET A 21 -5.11 -4.83 2.38
N VAL A 22 -3.96 -4.26 2.71
CA VAL A 22 -2.66 -4.95 2.73
C VAL A 22 -1.90 -4.61 4.00
N LEU A 23 -0.89 -5.39 4.28
CA LEU A 23 0.11 -5.14 5.32
C LEU A 23 1.39 -4.64 4.66
N ILE A 24 1.93 -3.55 5.18
CA ILE A 24 3.19 -2.96 4.72
C ILE A 24 4.15 -2.79 5.88
N CYS A 25 5.44 -2.87 5.62
CA CYS A 25 6.49 -2.56 6.60
C CYS A 25 7.39 -1.41 6.13
N PRO A 26 8.15 -0.77 7.05
CA PRO A 26 9.07 0.33 6.70
C PRO A 26 10.13 -0.05 5.66
N ASN A 27 10.51 -1.33 5.57
CA ASN A 27 11.49 -1.83 4.59
C ASN A 27 10.86 -2.13 3.21
N GLY A 28 9.61 -1.71 2.98
CA GLY A 28 8.94 -1.85 1.69
C GLY A 28 8.32 -3.22 1.41
N HIS A 29 8.35 -4.17 2.36
CA HIS A 29 7.66 -5.44 2.17
C HIS A 29 6.16 -5.28 2.23
N ILE A 30 5.45 -6.01 1.38
CA ILE A 30 3.99 -6.03 1.30
C ILE A 30 3.52 -7.46 1.42
N SER A 31 2.46 -7.67 2.18
CA SER A 31 1.82 -8.97 2.34
C SER A 31 0.31 -8.81 2.43
N ASP A 32 -0.40 -9.82 1.97
CA ASP A 32 -1.83 -9.91 2.25
C ASP A 32 -2.07 -10.16 3.73
N ILE A 33 -3.25 -9.75 4.21
CA ILE A 33 -3.71 -10.14 5.53
C ILE A 33 -4.05 -11.63 5.49
N PRO A 34 -3.46 -12.47 6.34
CA PRO A 34 -3.79 -13.90 6.40
C PRO A 34 -5.17 -14.08 7.06
N TRP A 35 -6.21 -13.94 6.25
CA TRP A 35 -7.61 -13.86 6.70
C TRP A 35 -8.07 -15.09 7.46
N ASP A 36 -7.60 -16.27 7.08
CA ASP A 36 -7.86 -17.54 7.76
C ASP A 36 -7.30 -17.56 9.19
N LYS A 37 -6.08 -17.08 9.37
CA LYS A 37 -5.40 -16.98 10.65
C LYS A 37 -5.97 -15.86 11.51
N TYR A 38 -6.29 -14.73 10.89
CA TYR A 38 -6.98 -13.63 11.56
C TYR A 38 -8.34 -14.08 12.10
N PHE A 39 -9.10 -14.80 11.27
CA PHE A 39 -10.40 -15.36 11.67
C PHE A 39 -10.26 -16.33 12.83
N ALA A 40 -9.33 -17.27 12.77
CA ALA A 40 -9.06 -18.22 13.84
C ALA A 40 -8.70 -17.55 15.17
N LEU A 41 -7.80 -16.54 15.12
CA LEU A 41 -7.39 -15.77 16.29
C LEU A 41 -8.57 -15.03 16.94
N LYS A 42 -9.36 -14.33 16.11
CA LYS A 42 -10.55 -13.60 16.57
C LYS A 42 -11.61 -14.52 17.15
N LEU A 43 -11.85 -15.65 16.48
CA LEU A 43 -12.84 -16.64 16.91
C LEU A 43 -12.45 -17.27 18.26
N ALA A 44 -11.17 -17.63 18.42
CA ALA A 44 -10.66 -18.16 19.68
C ALA A 44 -10.80 -17.15 20.82
N ALA A 45 -10.50 -15.88 20.57
CA ALA A 45 -10.67 -14.82 21.55
C ALA A 45 -12.15 -14.59 21.92
N GLN A 46 -13.04 -14.63 20.94
CA GLN A 46 -14.47 -14.48 21.13
C GLN A 46 -15.03 -15.63 21.98
N LYS A 47 -14.64 -16.88 21.69
CA LYS A 47 -15.03 -18.06 22.47
C LYS A 47 -14.50 -18.00 23.92
N ALA A 48 -13.32 -17.40 24.10
CA ALA A 48 -12.72 -17.21 25.43
C ALA A 48 -13.26 -15.97 26.17
N GLY A 49 -14.15 -15.18 25.56
CA GLY A 49 -14.60 -13.89 26.13
C GLY A 49 -13.52 -12.87 26.33
N ARG A 50 -12.39 -12.97 25.58
CA ARG A 50 -11.20 -12.13 25.70
C ARG A 50 -11.14 -11.10 24.58
N ARG A 51 -10.75 -9.88 24.91
CA ARG A 51 -10.44 -8.85 23.92
C ARG A 51 -8.99 -9.01 23.46
N LEU A 52 -8.76 -8.96 22.15
CA LEU A 52 -7.42 -8.97 21.58
C LEU A 52 -6.75 -7.60 21.73
N THR A 53 -5.45 -7.64 21.97
CA THR A 53 -4.55 -6.48 22.03
C THR A 53 -3.61 -6.49 20.84
N GLY A 54 -2.82 -5.43 20.66
CA GLY A 54 -1.83 -5.35 19.57
C GLY A 54 -0.79 -6.48 19.62
N GLU A 55 -0.41 -6.92 20.81
CA GLU A 55 0.55 -8.00 21.01
C GLU A 55 0.03 -9.35 20.51
N ASP A 56 -1.27 -9.60 20.63
CA ASP A 56 -1.89 -10.85 20.16
C ASP A 56 -1.75 -11.01 18.62
N TYR A 57 -1.63 -9.91 17.88
CA TYR A 57 -1.46 -9.93 16.45
C TYR A 57 0.00 -10.03 16.00
N ARG A 58 0.97 -9.95 16.91
CA ARG A 58 2.39 -9.94 16.59
C ARG A 58 2.81 -11.19 15.80
N ASP A 59 2.31 -12.34 16.23
CA ASP A 59 2.61 -13.64 15.65
C ASP A 59 1.46 -14.15 14.76
N LEU A 60 0.70 -13.24 14.14
CA LEU A 60 -0.47 -13.55 13.34
C LEU A 60 -0.18 -14.56 12.21
N PHE A 61 0.99 -14.46 11.60
CA PHE A 61 1.41 -15.38 10.53
C PHE A 61 1.74 -16.79 11.02
N ASP A 62 1.97 -16.97 12.32
CA ASP A 62 2.26 -18.26 12.94
C ASP A 62 1.00 -18.91 13.55
N VAL A 63 -0.11 -18.18 13.59
CA VAL A 63 -1.38 -18.72 14.06
C VAL A 63 -1.81 -19.87 13.14
N LYS A 64 -2.22 -20.98 13.75
CA LYS A 64 -2.80 -22.08 12.99
C LYS A 64 -4.22 -21.72 12.57
N ALA A 65 -4.49 -21.83 11.26
CA ALA A 65 -5.86 -21.67 10.78
C ALA A 65 -6.79 -22.71 11.39
N ASP A 66 -7.98 -22.28 11.73
CA ASP A 66 -9.04 -23.15 12.27
C ASP A 66 -9.79 -23.85 11.13
N THR A 67 -10.54 -24.86 11.46
CA THR A 67 -11.35 -25.63 10.52
C THR A 67 -12.83 -25.62 10.93
N CYS A 68 -13.70 -25.73 9.95
CA CYS A 68 -15.12 -25.92 10.19
C CYS A 68 -15.41 -27.23 10.92
N ASN A 69 -16.63 -27.37 11.40
CA ASN A 69 -17.11 -28.60 12.05
C ASN A 69 -17.02 -29.85 11.16
N ASP A 70 -16.95 -29.68 9.84
CA ASP A 70 -16.75 -30.73 8.84
C ASP A 70 -15.26 -31.04 8.55
N GLY A 71 -14.35 -30.42 9.29
CA GLY A 71 -12.90 -30.59 9.13
C GLY A 71 -12.29 -29.85 7.93
N GLN A 72 -13.09 -29.12 7.14
CA GLN A 72 -12.60 -28.33 6.03
C GLN A 72 -12.18 -26.91 6.48
N ALA A 73 -11.32 -26.27 5.67
CA ALA A 73 -10.98 -24.87 5.89
C ALA A 73 -12.22 -23.97 5.80
N HIS A 74 -12.26 -22.92 6.61
CA HIS A 74 -13.33 -21.93 6.53
C HIS A 74 -13.35 -21.25 5.16
N LYS A 75 -14.51 -21.20 4.52
CA LYS A 75 -14.76 -20.39 3.32
C LYS A 75 -15.22 -19.01 3.76
N LEU A 76 -14.28 -18.10 3.89
CA LEU A 76 -14.55 -16.77 4.43
C LEU A 76 -15.21 -15.88 3.41
N GLN A 77 -16.24 -15.17 3.85
CA GLN A 77 -16.92 -14.12 3.11
C GLN A 77 -16.88 -12.84 3.92
N TRP A 78 -16.50 -11.75 3.29
CA TRP A 78 -16.56 -10.43 3.89
C TRP A 78 -17.93 -9.81 3.66
N LEU A 79 -18.58 -9.42 4.75
CA LEU A 79 -19.84 -8.71 4.76
C LEU A 79 -19.59 -7.27 5.22
N PRO A 80 -19.66 -6.28 4.33
CA PRO A 80 -19.45 -4.88 4.70
C PRO A 80 -20.57 -4.41 5.64
N SER A 81 -20.21 -3.53 6.58
CA SER A 81 -21.21 -2.90 7.46
C SER A 81 -21.94 -1.79 6.70
N ARG A 82 -23.27 -1.91 6.60
CA ARG A 82 -24.09 -0.88 5.96
C ARG A 82 -24.50 0.25 6.91
N ASN A 83 -24.53 -0.02 8.22
CA ASN A 83 -25.12 0.87 9.22
C ASN A 83 -24.08 1.59 10.09
N ASN A 84 -22.82 1.19 10.03
CA ASN A 84 -21.76 1.81 10.81
C ASN A 84 -20.52 2.02 9.92
N PRO A 85 -20.23 3.25 9.49
CA PRO A 85 -19.09 3.57 8.64
C PRO A 85 -17.75 3.28 9.33
N ASP A 86 -17.72 3.28 10.67
CA ASP A 86 -16.50 2.98 11.45
C ASP A 86 -16.24 1.48 11.61
N SER A 87 -17.20 0.65 11.20
CA SER A 87 -17.07 -0.80 11.21
C SER A 87 -16.70 -1.32 9.82
N TYR A 88 -15.52 -1.92 9.70
CA TYR A 88 -15.05 -2.55 8.47
C TYR A 88 -15.84 -3.79 8.06
N GLY A 89 -16.89 -4.12 8.80
CA GLY A 89 -17.76 -5.26 8.53
C GLY A 89 -17.45 -6.50 9.36
N THR A 90 -17.84 -7.64 8.82
CA THR A 90 -17.76 -8.94 9.48
C THR A 90 -17.22 -9.97 8.51
N LEU A 91 -16.29 -10.81 8.96
CA LEU A 91 -15.94 -12.04 8.28
C LEU A 91 -16.86 -13.15 8.75
N LYS A 92 -17.48 -13.84 7.80
CA LYS A 92 -18.37 -14.96 8.07
C LYS A 92 -17.93 -16.18 7.27
N CYS A 93 -18.00 -17.35 7.88
CA CYS A 93 -17.89 -18.58 7.12
C CYS A 93 -19.16 -18.83 6.30
N SER A 94 -19.01 -19.01 5.00
CA SER A 94 -20.13 -19.26 4.08
C SER A 94 -20.62 -20.71 4.13
N ASN A 95 -19.93 -21.59 4.85
CA ASN A 95 -20.40 -22.97 5.03
C ASN A 95 -21.66 -22.98 5.91
N PRO A 96 -22.80 -23.48 5.40
CA PRO A 96 -24.07 -23.46 6.14
C PRO A 96 -24.03 -24.19 7.50
N SER A 97 -23.16 -25.20 7.62
CA SER A 97 -23.02 -25.98 8.86
C SER A 97 -22.14 -25.28 9.91
N CYS A 98 -21.40 -24.23 9.54
CA CYS A 98 -20.47 -23.57 10.42
C CYS A 98 -21.10 -22.38 11.15
N GLY A 99 -21.63 -21.41 10.40
CA GLY A 99 -22.29 -20.22 10.96
C GLY A 99 -21.40 -19.24 11.73
N GLU A 100 -20.12 -19.56 11.91
CA GLU A 100 -19.18 -18.72 12.68
C GLU A 100 -18.91 -17.40 11.97
N SER A 101 -18.78 -16.33 12.77
CA SER A 101 -18.49 -14.99 12.25
C SER A 101 -17.70 -14.18 13.27
N VAL A 102 -16.85 -13.28 12.77
CA VAL A 102 -16.05 -12.38 13.60
C VAL A 102 -16.12 -10.95 13.05
N SER A 103 -16.16 -9.98 13.96
CA SER A 103 -16.12 -8.56 13.58
C SER A 103 -14.70 -8.16 13.14
N LEU A 104 -14.62 -7.31 12.12
CA LEU A 104 -13.39 -6.66 11.69
C LEU A 104 -13.03 -5.42 12.54
N GLU A 105 -13.78 -5.17 13.61
CA GLU A 105 -13.43 -4.11 14.56
C GLU A 105 -11.99 -4.28 15.06
N GLY A 106 -11.21 -3.20 14.98
CA GLY A 106 -9.81 -3.19 15.40
C GLY A 106 -8.81 -3.70 14.35
N ILE A 107 -9.23 -4.04 13.12
CA ILE A 107 -8.33 -4.50 12.06
C ILE A 107 -7.21 -3.50 11.75
N MET A 108 -7.47 -2.21 11.89
CA MET A 108 -6.45 -1.17 11.71
C MET A 108 -5.33 -1.19 12.74
N ASN A 109 -5.55 -1.88 13.87
CA ASN A 109 -4.59 -1.95 14.96
C ASN A 109 -3.68 -3.18 14.89
N ILE A 110 -3.84 -4.03 13.86
CA ILE A 110 -2.96 -5.19 13.70
C ILE A 110 -1.53 -4.74 13.40
N ARG A 111 -0.57 -5.39 14.05
CA ARG A 111 0.86 -5.09 13.92
C ARG A 111 1.66 -6.40 13.92
N PRO A 112 1.47 -7.26 12.89
CA PRO A 112 2.21 -8.52 12.82
C PRO A 112 3.68 -8.29 12.49
N ARG A 113 4.53 -9.28 12.79
CA ARG A 113 5.91 -9.32 12.33
C ARG A 113 5.94 -9.44 10.82
N CYS A 114 6.88 -8.75 10.20
CA CYS A 114 7.08 -8.83 8.77
C CYS A 114 7.59 -10.21 8.37
N GLN A 115 7.04 -10.74 7.28
CA GLN A 115 7.49 -12.01 6.69
C GLN A 115 8.56 -11.81 5.61
N GLY A 116 8.96 -10.56 5.34
CA GLY A 116 9.95 -10.23 4.32
C GLY A 116 9.49 -10.48 2.89
N GLU A 117 8.19 -10.57 2.63
CA GLU A 117 7.65 -10.90 1.31
C GLU A 117 7.79 -9.73 0.33
N LYS A 118 8.27 -10.07 -0.88
CA LYS A 118 8.37 -9.18 -2.04
C LYS A 118 7.53 -9.77 -3.18
N PRO A 119 6.21 -9.51 -3.22
CA PRO A 119 5.32 -10.13 -4.21
C PRO A 119 5.67 -9.86 -5.67
N TRP A 120 6.38 -8.76 -5.93
CA TRP A 120 6.84 -8.36 -7.27
C TRP A 120 8.14 -9.06 -7.71
N VAL A 121 8.80 -9.78 -6.81
CA VAL A 121 10.01 -10.55 -7.12
C VAL A 121 9.65 -12.02 -7.06
N GLY A 122 9.63 -12.68 -8.22
CA GLY A 122 9.42 -14.11 -8.29
C GLY A 122 10.63 -14.88 -7.73
N ASP A 123 10.37 -15.96 -7.04
CA ASP A 123 11.39 -16.97 -6.72
C ASP A 123 11.33 -18.08 -7.79
N PRO A 124 12.33 -18.14 -8.70
CA PRO A 124 12.31 -19.12 -9.79
C PRO A 124 12.41 -20.57 -9.30
N GLN A 125 12.88 -20.81 -8.07
CA GLN A 125 13.10 -22.15 -7.55
C GLN A 125 11.84 -22.76 -6.91
N ASN A 126 10.99 -21.91 -6.29
CA ASN A 126 9.89 -22.39 -5.47
C ASN A 126 8.51 -21.96 -5.98
N ASN A 127 8.42 -21.25 -7.10
CA ASN A 127 7.20 -20.67 -7.64
C ASN A 127 6.43 -19.84 -6.60
N ARG A 128 7.15 -19.18 -5.70
CA ARG A 128 6.66 -18.31 -4.63
C ARG A 128 7.29 -16.92 -4.77
N HIS A 129 6.83 -16.01 -3.93
CA HIS A 129 7.46 -14.70 -3.83
C HIS A 129 8.80 -14.80 -3.11
N ALA A 130 9.78 -13.99 -3.54
CA ALA A 130 11.04 -13.87 -2.83
C ALA A 130 10.78 -13.37 -1.41
N LYS A 131 11.56 -13.91 -0.46
CA LYS A 131 11.51 -13.52 0.96
C LYS A 131 12.89 -13.13 1.42
N GLU A 132 12.96 -12.16 2.31
CA GLU A 132 14.19 -11.81 3.02
C GLU A 132 13.93 -11.74 4.52
N GLU A 133 14.97 -11.82 5.32
CA GLU A 133 14.84 -11.64 6.76
C GLU A 133 14.46 -10.20 7.09
N CYS A 134 13.43 -10.03 7.90
CA CYS A 134 12.96 -8.73 8.34
C CYS A 134 12.42 -8.81 9.77
N ASP A 135 12.93 -7.97 10.65
CA ASP A 135 12.54 -7.87 12.05
C ASP A 135 11.48 -6.78 12.32
N GLN A 136 11.05 -6.08 11.28
CA GLN A 136 10.11 -4.99 11.37
C GLN A 136 8.68 -5.48 11.63
N THR A 137 7.86 -4.61 12.18
CA THR A 137 6.42 -4.84 12.28
C THR A 137 5.70 -4.20 11.10
N MET A 138 4.71 -4.93 10.59
CA MET A 138 3.86 -4.45 9.52
C MET A 138 2.74 -3.56 10.06
N ARG A 139 2.22 -2.72 9.18
CA ARG A 139 1.04 -1.89 9.44
C ARG A 139 0.00 -2.14 8.36
N TRP A 140 -1.23 -2.03 8.76
CA TRP A 140 -2.36 -2.00 7.85
C TRP A 140 -2.30 -0.76 6.94
N ALA A 141 -2.62 -0.93 5.67
CA ALA A 141 -2.77 0.14 4.70
C ALA A 141 -3.82 -0.22 3.64
N LEU A 142 -4.42 0.80 3.03
CA LEU A 142 -5.20 0.61 1.80
C LEU A 142 -4.23 0.49 0.62
N VAL A 143 -4.53 -0.39 -0.33
CA VAL A 143 -3.73 -0.55 -1.57
C VAL A 143 -3.61 0.76 -2.34
N THR A 144 -4.65 1.60 -2.27
CA THR A 144 -4.68 2.92 -2.91
C THR A 144 -3.98 4.02 -2.11
N SER A 145 -3.44 3.70 -0.93
CA SER A 145 -2.74 4.67 -0.09
C SER A 145 -1.35 4.97 -0.67
N ASN A 146 -0.96 6.24 -0.66
CA ASN A 146 0.39 6.67 -1.00
C ASN A 146 1.48 6.00 -0.14
N SER A 147 1.11 5.47 1.03
CA SER A 147 2.03 4.74 1.91
C SER A 147 2.38 3.34 1.40
N VAL A 148 1.61 2.78 0.47
CA VAL A 148 1.84 1.45 -0.11
C VAL A 148 2.74 1.53 -1.32
N TYR A 149 2.54 2.55 -2.12
CA TYR A 149 3.31 2.76 -3.34
C TYR A 149 3.59 4.25 -3.51
N TYR A 150 4.84 4.60 -3.48
CA TYR A 150 5.33 5.92 -3.84
C TYR A 150 6.28 5.77 -5.02
N ALA A 151 5.84 6.22 -6.19
CA ALA A 151 6.69 6.26 -7.36
C ALA A 151 7.66 7.44 -7.20
N GLU A 152 8.94 7.16 -7.00
CA GLU A 152 9.96 8.16 -7.12
C GLU A 152 10.15 8.45 -8.61
N SER A 153 9.74 9.62 -9.06
CA SER A 153 9.89 10.04 -10.45
C SER A 153 11.10 10.96 -10.57
N PHE A 154 12.10 10.53 -11.33
CA PHE A 154 13.21 11.38 -11.72
C PHE A 154 12.90 11.98 -13.08
N ASN A 155 12.74 13.29 -13.14
CA ASN A 155 12.64 14.01 -14.39
C ASN A 155 14.03 14.57 -14.72
N SER A 156 14.69 14.02 -15.74
CA SER A 156 15.91 14.60 -16.29
C SER A 156 15.59 15.30 -17.61
N LEU A 157 15.83 16.58 -17.66
CA LEU A 157 15.82 17.34 -18.90
C LEU A 157 17.20 17.23 -19.54
N TYR A 158 17.34 16.44 -20.59
CA TYR A 158 18.54 16.44 -21.43
C TYR A 158 18.41 17.54 -22.44
N ILE A 159 19.21 18.60 -22.32
CA ILE A 159 19.36 19.63 -23.33
C ILE A 159 20.56 19.21 -24.20
N PRO A 160 20.34 18.69 -25.42
CA PRO A 160 21.44 18.31 -26.28
C PRO A 160 22.29 19.55 -26.66
N ASN A 161 23.60 19.43 -26.48
CA ASN A 161 24.54 20.50 -26.86
C ASN A 161 24.51 20.85 -28.35
N GLU A 162 23.83 20.05 -29.17
CA GLU A 162 23.73 20.21 -30.62
C GLU A 162 22.63 21.19 -31.06
N LEU A 163 21.87 21.77 -30.14
CA LEU A 163 21.06 22.96 -30.43
C LEU A 163 21.95 24.20 -30.61
N MET A 164 23.06 24.02 -31.28
CA MET A 164 23.98 25.09 -31.71
C MET A 164 23.37 25.95 -32.82
N GLY A 165 22.19 26.40 -32.69
CA GLY A 165 21.52 27.36 -33.59
C GLY A 165 20.52 28.24 -32.87
N ILE A 166 20.16 27.87 -31.65
CA ILE A 166 19.34 28.75 -30.83
C ILE A 166 20.26 29.61 -29.99
N GLN A 167 20.45 30.84 -30.45
CA GLN A 167 21.02 31.87 -29.57
C GLN A 167 20.08 31.93 -28.34
N LEU A 168 20.57 31.39 -27.23
CA LEU A 168 19.93 31.58 -25.94
C LEU A 168 19.67 33.08 -25.78
N ASN A 169 18.41 33.45 -25.67
CA ASN A 169 18.01 34.82 -25.49
C ASN A 169 18.84 35.41 -24.34
N ALA A 170 19.27 36.66 -24.46
CA ALA A 170 20.07 37.34 -23.45
C ALA A 170 19.40 37.27 -22.04
N GLN A 171 18.05 37.25 -21.99
CA GLN A 171 17.27 37.07 -20.79
C GLN A 171 17.51 35.70 -20.14
N LEU A 172 17.56 34.62 -20.91
CA LEU A 172 17.81 33.27 -20.38
C LEU A 172 19.22 33.15 -19.79
N ASN A 173 20.21 33.79 -20.43
CA ASN A 173 21.57 33.85 -19.89
C ASN A 173 21.65 34.64 -18.59
N ASN A 174 20.88 35.71 -18.45
CA ASN A 174 20.80 36.45 -17.20
C ASN A 174 20.19 35.61 -16.06
N VAL A 175 19.11 34.87 -16.35
CA VAL A 175 18.49 33.98 -15.40
C VAL A 175 19.45 32.87 -14.96
N LEU A 176 20.14 32.22 -15.93
CA LEU A 176 21.14 31.20 -15.63
C LEU A 176 22.30 31.74 -14.78
N ASN A 177 22.78 32.92 -15.07
CA ASN A 177 23.85 33.55 -14.30
C ASN A 177 23.37 33.86 -12.86
N SER A 178 22.15 34.36 -12.72
CA SER A 178 21.58 34.64 -11.41
C SER A 178 21.38 33.36 -10.56
N LEU A 179 20.99 32.27 -11.21
CA LEU A 179 20.87 30.96 -10.53
C LEU A 179 22.23 30.43 -10.08
N VAL A 180 23.26 30.53 -10.94
CA VAL A 180 24.64 30.13 -10.57
C VAL A 180 25.17 30.96 -9.41
N GLU A 181 24.92 32.27 -9.42
CA GLU A 181 25.33 33.14 -8.31
C GLU A 181 24.59 32.77 -6.98
N LYS A 182 23.30 32.47 -7.07
CA LYS A 182 22.52 32.05 -5.91
C LYS A 182 23.01 30.69 -5.38
N GLN A 183 23.32 29.74 -6.27
CA GLN A 183 23.92 28.47 -5.89
C GLN A 183 25.27 28.65 -5.19
N ASN A 184 26.16 29.41 -5.77
CA ASN A 184 27.47 29.68 -5.17
C ASN A 184 27.38 30.38 -3.81
N ARG A 185 26.38 31.26 -3.65
CA ARG A 185 26.13 31.94 -2.38
C ARG A 185 25.59 30.98 -1.33
N TRP A 186 24.73 30.04 -1.72
CA TRP A 186 24.21 28.99 -0.88
C TRP A 186 25.32 28.02 -0.42
N GLU A 187 26.12 27.52 -1.34
CA GLU A 187 27.24 26.62 -1.07
C GLU A 187 28.25 27.24 -0.09
N ASN A 188 28.53 28.54 -0.23
CA ASN A 188 29.42 29.27 0.68
C ASN A 188 28.83 29.44 2.09
N ASN A 189 27.52 29.51 2.24
CA ASN A 189 26.85 29.72 3.53
C ASN A 189 26.48 28.40 4.23
N ASN A 190 26.27 27.30 3.47
CA ASN A 190 25.75 26.04 3.97
C ASN A 190 26.60 24.86 3.49
N GLN A 191 27.83 24.75 3.96
CA GLN A 191 28.79 23.73 3.51
C GLN A 191 28.39 22.26 3.69
N ASN A 192 27.21 21.96 4.26
CA ASN A 192 26.80 20.59 4.60
C ASN A 192 25.38 20.21 4.18
N ASN A 193 24.71 20.96 3.31
CA ASN A 193 23.31 20.61 2.97
C ASN A 193 23.14 20.48 1.46
N ASN A 194 22.82 19.26 1.02
CA ASN A 194 22.53 18.93 -0.39
C ASN A 194 21.17 19.44 -0.89
N ASP A 195 20.43 20.18 -0.07
CA ASP A 195 19.04 20.54 -0.32
C ASP A 195 18.87 21.93 -0.95
N PHE A 196 19.84 22.39 -1.74
CA PHE A 196 19.72 23.68 -2.43
C PHE A 196 18.47 23.76 -3.30
N PHE A 197 18.16 22.68 -4.05
CA PHE A 197 17.02 22.65 -4.95
C PHE A 197 15.69 22.59 -4.20
N GLU A 198 15.58 21.86 -3.12
CA GLU A 198 14.33 21.71 -2.36
C GLU A 198 14.08 22.86 -1.39
N GLY A 199 15.13 23.34 -0.71
CA GLY A 199 14.99 24.34 0.34
C GLY A 199 15.03 25.78 -0.13
N TYR A 200 15.79 26.10 -1.19
CA TYR A 200 16.06 27.47 -1.59
C TYR A 200 15.57 27.81 -3.01
N LEU A 201 15.82 26.93 -3.98
CA LEU A 201 15.50 27.24 -5.37
C LEU A 201 14.00 27.22 -5.65
N PHE A 202 13.29 26.23 -5.13
CA PHE A 202 11.86 26.06 -5.41
C PHE A 202 11.00 27.24 -4.91
N PRO A 203 11.13 27.69 -3.66
CA PRO A 203 10.33 28.84 -3.17
C PRO A 203 10.72 30.16 -3.83
N THR A 204 11.99 30.34 -4.21
CA THR A 204 12.50 31.63 -4.73
C THR A 204 12.28 31.79 -6.21
N ILE A 205 12.40 30.72 -7.00
CA ILE A 205 12.14 30.79 -8.45
C ILE A 205 10.64 30.98 -8.74
N VAL A 206 9.76 30.36 -7.93
CA VAL A 206 8.32 30.46 -8.14
C VAL A 206 7.80 31.87 -7.77
N SER A 207 8.48 32.61 -6.89
CA SER A 207 8.00 33.94 -6.47
C SER A 207 8.57 35.10 -7.26
N ASP A 208 9.84 35.04 -7.70
CA ASP A 208 10.53 36.26 -8.14
C ASP A 208 10.99 36.26 -9.59
N GLU A 209 11.13 35.08 -10.25
CA GLU A 209 11.75 35.00 -11.58
C GLU A 209 10.87 34.38 -12.68
N VAL A 210 9.79 33.71 -12.32
CA VAL A 210 8.85 33.13 -13.31
C VAL A 210 7.97 34.22 -13.92
N ASP A 211 7.68 35.28 -13.16
CA ASP A 211 6.90 36.42 -13.66
C ASP A 211 7.63 37.26 -14.69
N GLU A 212 8.99 37.17 -14.77
CA GLU A 212 9.78 37.88 -15.79
C GLU A 212 9.99 37.07 -17.09
N ILE A 213 9.62 35.79 -17.12
CA ILE A 213 9.82 34.90 -18.27
C ILE A 213 8.55 34.74 -19.12
N TRP A 214 7.39 35.10 -18.61
CA TRP A 214 6.05 35.05 -19.24
C TRP A 214 5.52 36.44 -19.44
#